data_387028436d553dc3036451164643e55b
#
_entry.id   387028436d553dc3036451164643e55b
#
_cell.length_a   1.000
_cell.length_b   1.000
_cell.length_c   1.000
_cell.angle_alpha   90.00
_cell.angle_beta   90.00
_cell.angle_gamma   90.00
#
_symmetry.space_group_name_H-M   'P 1'
#
loop_
_entity.id
_entity.type
_entity.pdbx_description
1 polymer ?
#
loop_
_entity_poly.entity_id
_entity_poly.type
_entity_poly.pdbx_seq_one_letter_code
_entity_poly.pdbx_strand_id
1 'polypeptide(L)'
;MNDSYANLAIVIATKHAKCLPVLFASIDEYVPKEVTVIVAGSDLECSRHNTICLPNNGNNYGESYNDVVRYAFEMYPEIIVANDDIVLTPSSFDLLIEDKILLSHHSLGWLCSRSDYVRGLQNIRNGEVRNGIKFVEENQIFQSDVLSPLFGIISREAWIDYKPINWYSDDIQCLEIRAAGYNNYVSRSYVHHVGSQTVGMDHQKNDNEAKTWIKANMLELYELWFS
;
A
#
# COMPACT_ATOMS: atom_id res chain seq x y z
N MET A 1 -22.14 -17.80 -9.63
CA MET A 1 -21.11 -17.24 -8.73
C MET A 1 -20.16 -16.46 -9.63
N ASN A 2 -19.91 -15.19 -9.32
CA ASN A 2 -19.01 -14.39 -10.17
C ASN A 2 -17.56 -14.83 -9.90
N ASP A 3 -16.92 -15.50 -10.86
CA ASP A 3 -15.50 -15.87 -10.82
C ASP A 3 -14.54 -14.65 -10.88
N SER A 4 -15.09 -13.44 -10.72
CA SER A 4 -14.37 -12.17 -10.96
C SER A 4 -13.28 -11.87 -9.94
N TYR A 5 -13.30 -12.49 -8.76
CA TYR A 5 -12.31 -12.21 -7.69
C TYR A 5 -11.29 -13.33 -7.47
N ALA A 6 -11.42 -14.47 -8.18
CA ALA A 6 -10.48 -15.60 -8.05
C ALA A 6 -9.03 -15.24 -8.47
N ASN A 7 -8.85 -14.15 -9.23
CA ASN A 7 -7.56 -13.67 -9.73
C ASN A 7 -7.03 -12.48 -8.93
N LEU A 8 -7.53 -12.24 -7.72
CA LEU A 8 -7.14 -11.13 -6.85
C LEU A 8 -6.76 -11.63 -5.47
N ALA A 9 -5.68 -11.09 -4.92
CA ALA A 9 -5.29 -11.35 -3.54
C ALA A 9 -5.06 -10.04 -2.78
N ILE A 10 -5.32 -10.06 -1.47
CA ILE A 10 -4.88 -9.01 -0.54
C ILE A 10 -3.56 -9.45 0.07
N VAL A 11 -2.55 -8.58 0.01
CA VAL A 11 -1.18 -8.84 0.44
C VAL A 11 -0.83 -7.94 1.62
N ILE A 12 -0.38 -8.54 2.71
CA ILE A 12 -0.07 -7.86 3.98
C ILE A 12 1.32 -8.27 4.43
N ALA A 13 2.15 -7.30 4.82
CA ALA A 13 3.38 -7.56 5.56
C ALA A 13 3.26 -6.96 6.97
N THR A 14 3.60 -7.73 8.00
CA THR A 14 3.55 -7.27 9.39
C THR A 14 4.78 -7.70 10.18
N LYS A 15 5.23 -6.86 11.10
CA LYS A 15 6.25 -7.22 12.12
C LYS A 15 5.60 -7.69 13.41
N HIS A 16 4.43 -7.16 13.72
CA HIS A 16 3.73 -7.41 14.97
C HIS A 16 2.26 -7.66 14.67
N ALA A 17 1.80 -8.87 14.82
CA ALA A 17 0.43 -9.28 14.51
C ALA A 17 -0.68 -8.54 15.32
N LYS A 18 -0.31 -7.52 16.11
CA LYS A 18 -1.19 -6.81 17.06
C LYS A 18 -2.46 -6.23 16.41
N CYS A 19 -2.35 -5.67 15.21
CA CYS A 19 -3.49 -5.04 14.53
C CYS A 19 -4.22 -6.02 13.59
N LEU A 20 -3.61 -7.13 13.22
CA LEU A 20 -4.19 -8.10 12.29
C LEU A 20 -5.59 -8.60 12.68
N PRO A 21 -5.93 -8.88 13.95
CA PRO A 21 -7.28 -9.34 14.29
C PRO A 21 -8.37 -8.36 13.88
N VAL A 22 -8.11 -7.04 14.01
CA VAL A 22 -9.08 -6.00 13.62
C VAL A 22 -9.16 -5.87 12.10
N LEU A 23 -8.02 -5.90 11.41
CA LEU A 23 -7.98 -5.91 9.95
C LEU A 23 -8.71 -7.13 9.40
N PHE A 24 -8.41 -8.33 9.90
CA PHE A 24 -9.05 -9.56 9.45
C PHE A 24 -10.56 -9.56 9.69
N ALA A 25 -11.02 -9.07 10.84
CA ALA A 25 -12.45 -8.92 11.10
C ALA A 25 -13.12 -8.01 10.05
N SER A 26 -12.48 -6.91 9.67
CA SER A 26 -13.01 -6.02 8.63
C SER A 26 -12.93 -6.63 7.22
N ILE A 27 -11.89 -7.41 6.93
CA ILE A 27 -11.80 -8.18 5.67
C ILE A 27 -12.92 -9.23 5.61
N ASP A 28 -13.15 -9.97 6.69
CA ASP A 28 -14.22 -11.01 6.75
C ASP A 28 -15.61 -10.43 6.55
N GLU A 29 -15.83 -9.18 6.97
CA GLU A 29 -17.12 -8.49 6.86
C GLU A 29 -17.32 -7.85 5.47
N TYR A 30 -16.29 -7.26 4.88
CA TYR A 30 -16.43 -6.36 3.72
C TYR A 30 -15.75 -6.83 2.44
N VAL A 31 -15.04 -7.96 2.44
CA VAL A 31 -14.37 -8.51 1.26
C VAL A 31 -14.98 -9.85 0.90
N PRO A 32 -15.23 -10.13 -0.39
CA PRO A 32 -15.70 -11.43 -0.84
C PRO A 32 -14.80 -12.58 -0.37
N LYS A 33 -15.39 -13.69 0.06
CA LYS A 33 -14.67 -14.85 0.64
C LYS A 33 -13.74 -15.55 -0.35
N GLU A 34 -13.95 -15.33 -1.63
CA GLU A 34 -13.15 -15.85 -2.74
C GLU A 34 -11.78 -15.15 -2.85
N VAL A 35 -11.66 -13.93 -2.33
CA VAL A 35 -10.40 -13.20 -2.33
C VAL A 35 -9.41 -13.85 -1.35
N THR A 36 -8.26 -14.26 -1.86
CA THR A 36 -7.19 -14.82 -1.03
C THR A 36 -6.49 -13.72 -0.24
N VAL A 37 -6.15 -14.00 1.02
CA VAL A 37 -5.30 -13.13 1.83
C VAL A 37 -3.94 -13.77 1.99
N ILE A 38 -2.88 -13.08 1.61
CA ILE A 38 -1.49 -13.52 1.78
C ILE A 38 -0.85 -12.60 2.81
N VAL A 39 -0.42 -13.16 3.91
CA VAL A 39 0.19 -12.38 5.00
C VAL A 39 1.57 -12.92 5.34
N ALA A 40 2.56 -12.03 5.34
CA ALA A 40 3.90 -12.33 5.82
C ALA A 40 4.10 -11.70 7.21
N GLY A 41 4.48 -12.52 8.18
CA GLY A 41 4.69 -12.08 9.56
C GLY A 41 5.35 -13.14 10.42
N SER A 42 5.73 -12.77 11.65
CA SER A 42 6.22 -13.70 12.67
C SER A 42 5.04 -14.17 13.54
N ASP A 43 5.06 -15.43 13.92
CA ASP A 43 4.10 -16.04 14.87
C ASP A 43 2.63 -15.87 14.48
N LEU A 44 2.34 -16.00 13.17
CA LEU A 44 0.99 -15.85 12.64
C LEU A 44 0.15 -17.10 12.91
N GLU A 45 -1.02 -16.92 13.51
CA GLU A 45 -2.06 -17.94 13.54
C GLU A 45 -2.96 -17.82 12.29
N CYS A 46 -2.81 -18.73 11.34
CA CYS A 46 -3.56 -18.74 10.09
C CYS A 46 -4.82 -19.61 10.19
N SER A 47 -5.74 -19.21 11.03
CA SER A 47 -7.05 -19.89 11.20
C SER A 47 -8.12 -19.39 10.23
N ARG A 48 -7.91 -18.24 9.57
CA ARG A 48 -8.86 -17.69 8.61
C ARG A 48 -8.89 -18.52 7.33
N HIS A 49 -10.09 -18.83 6.85
CA HIS A 49 -10.28 -19.50 5.56
C HIS A 49 -9.67 -18.65 4.42
N ASN A 50 -9.09 -19.31 3.44
CA ASN A 50 -8.47 -18.68 2.27
C ASN A 50 -7.34 -17.71 2.61
N THR A 51 -6.51 -18.07 3.59
CA THR A 51 -5.34 -17.29 4.01
C THR A 51 -4.06 -18.12 3.85
N ILE A 52 -3.05 -17.51 3.23
CA ILE A 52 -1.69 -18.05 3.09
C ILE A 52 -0.79 -17.27 4.03
N CYS A 53 -0.12 -17.95 4.93
CA CYS A 53 0.82 -17.35 5.86
C CYS A 53 2.26 -17.67 5.47
N LEU A 54 3.07 -16.63 5.44
CA LEU A 54 4.47 -16.68 5.08
C LEU A 54 5.33 -16.11 6.23
N PRO A 55 6.57 -16.58 6.40
CA PRO A 55 7.50 -15.91 7.28
C PRO A 55 7.84 -14.52 6.72
N ASN A 56 7.98 -13.53 7.60
CA ASN A 56 8.51 -12.22 7.22
C ASN A 56 10.01 -12.18 7.54
N ASN A 57 10.84 -12.20 6.51
CA ASN A 57 12.29 -12.15 6.62
C ASN A 57 12.88 -10.76 6.35
N GLY A 58 12.04 -9.77 6.01
CA GLY A 58 12.47 -8.41 5.68
C GLY A 58 12.92 -7.63 6.93
N ASN A 59 14.01 -6.87 6.79
CA ASN A 59 14.55 -6.04 7.86
C ASN A 59 13.88 -4.67 7.96
N ASN A 60 13.15 -4.28 6.92
CA ASN A 60 12.48 -3.00 6.79
C ASN A 60 11.17 -3.16 6.01
N TYR A 61 10.41 -2.05 5.89
CA TYR A 61 9.14 -2.02 5.17
C TYR A 61 9.28 -2.50 3.72
N GLY A 62 10.24 -1.93 2.98
CA GLY A 62 10.40 -2.24 1.55
C GLY A 62 10.72 -3.72 1.31
N GLU A 63 11.69 -4.29 2.04
CA GLU A 63 12.03 -5.72 1.90
C GLU A 63 10.85 -6.62 2.25
N SER A 64 10.16 -6.33 3.36
CA SER A 64 9.01 -7.13 3.82
C SER A 64 7.90 -7.19 2.77
N TYR A 65 7.57 -6.05 2.15
CA TYR A 65 6.55 -6.02 1.10
C TYR A 65 7.03 -6.61 -0.21
N ASN A 66 8.27 -6.36 -0.63
CA ASN A 66 8.80 -6.92 -1.88
C ASN A 66 8.74 -8.45 -1.87
N ASP A 67 9.10 -9.10 -0.77
CA ASP A 67 9.11 -10.56 -0.68
C ASP A 67 7.68 -11.14 -0.80
N VAL A 68 6.73 -10.62 -0.05
CA VAL A 68 5.35 -11.12 -0.09
C VAL A 68 4.63 -10.77 -1.39
N VAL A 69 4.92 -9.60 -1.99
CA VAL A 69 4.36 -9.18 -3.27
C VAL A 69 4.88 -10.04 -4.42
N ARG A 70 6.19 -10.33 -4.47
CA ARG A 70 6.75 -11.23 -5.48
C ARG A 70 6.12 -12.62 -5.40
N TYR A 71 5.96 -13.17 -4.21
CA TYR A 71 5.25 -14.42 -4.01
C TYR A 71 3.81 -14.37 -4.54
N ALA A 72 3.08 -13.29 -4.22
CA ALA A 72 1.71 -13.12 -4.70
C ALA A 72 1.61 -13.02 -6.22
N PHE A 73 2.55 -12.31 -6.85
CA PHE A 73 2.60 -12.16 -8.31
C PHE A 73 2.97 -13.45 -9.07
N GLU A 74 3.44 -14.51 -8.41
CA GLU A 74 3.54 -15.81 -9.04
C GLU A 74 2.16 -16.40 -9.39
N MET A 75 1.14 -16.06 -8.62
CA MET A 75 -0.21 -16.61 -8.73
C MET A 75 -1.24 -15.63 -9.27
N TYR A 76 -1.08 -14.34 -8.98
CA TYR A 76 -2.08 -13.31 -9.26
C TYR A 76 -1.49 -12.23 -10.18
N PRO A 77 -2.19 -11.82 -11.26
CA PRO A 77 -1.74 -10.72 -12.12
C PRO A 77 -1.91 -9.34 -11.47
N GLU A 78 -2.83 -9.24 -10.50
CA GLU A 78 -3.14 -8.04 -9.75
C GLU A 78 -3.29 -8.37 -8.27
N ILE A 79 -2.89 -7.45 -7.40
CA ILE A 79 -2.99 -7.60 -5.95
C ILE A 79 -3.47 -6.30 -5.31
N ILE A 80 -4.06 -6.43 -4.14
CA ILE A 80 -4.30 -5.32 -3.23
C ILE A 80 -3.24 -5.39 -2.13
N VAL A 81 -2.37 -4.41 -2.04
CA VAL A 81 -1.47 -4.25 -0.90
C VAL A 81 -2.25 -3.57 0.22
N ALA A 82 -2.15 -4.09 1.43
CA ALA A 82 -2.82 -3.55 2.61
C ALA A 82 -1.83 -3.38 3.77
N ASN A 83 -1.85 -2.23 4.43
CA ASN A 83 -1.15 -2.06 5.70
C ASN A 83 -1.84 -2.88 6.79
N ASP A 84 -1.06 -3.36 7.76
CA ASP A 84 -1.57 -4.19 8.86
C ASP A 84 -2.35 -3.41 9.93
N ASP A 85 -2.28 -2.07 9.91
CA ASP A 85 -2.91 -1.15 10.85
C ASP A 85 -4.07 -0.33 10.25
N ILE A 86 -4.77 -0.89 9.27
CA ILE A 86 -5.99 -0.32 8.71
C ILE A 86 -7.24 -1.11 9.12
N VAL A 87 -8.39 -0.46 8.97
CA VAL A 87 -9.71 -1.05 9.13
C VAL A 87 -10.54 -0.70 7.90
N LEU A 88 -11.07 -1.70 7.22
CA LEU A 88 -11.98 -1.49 6.09
C LEU A 88 -13.33 -0.98 6.57
N THR A 89 -14.00 -0.24 5.73
CA THR A 89 -15.38 0.23 5.92
C THR A 89 -16.33 -0.47 4.92
N PRO A 90 -17.65 -0.37 5.08
CA PRO A 90 -18.62 -1.10 4.25
C PRO A 90 -18.44 -0.95 2.74
N SER A 91 -17.85 0.14 2.25
CA SER A 91 -17.67 0.37 0.81
C SER A 91 -16.20 0.36 0.38
N SER A 92 -15.26 0.02 1.27
CA SER A 92 -13.82 0.13 0.95
C SER A 92 -13.43 -0.73 -0.24
N PHE A 93 -13.79 -1.99 -0.22
CA PHE A 93 -13.44 -2.94 -1.28
C PHE A 93 -14.21 -2.65 -2.56
N ASP A 94 -15.53 -2.52 -2.47
CA ASP A 94 -16.40 -2.36 -3.65
C ASP A 94 -16.05 -1.09 -4.43
N LEU A 95 -15.88 0.05 -3.76
CA LEU A 95 -15.49 1.30 -4.42
C LEU A 95 -14.08 1.23 -5.04
N LEU A 96 -13.15 0.54 -4.41
CA LEU A 96 -11.82 0.34 -4.99
C LEU A 96 -11.90 -0.44 -6.30
N ILE A 97 -12.71 -1.50 -6.34
CA ILE A 97 -12.90 -2.32 -7.55
C ILE A 97 -13.69 -1.55 -8.63
N GLU A 98 -14.76 -0.83 -8.25
CA GLU A 98 -15.50 0.02 -9.19
C GLU A 98 -14.60 1.06 -9.83
N ASP A 99 -13.78 1.76 -9.05
CA ASP A 99 -12.88 2.79 -9.54
C ASP A 99 -11.79 2.20 -10.46
N LYS A 100 -11.29 1.00 -10.14
CA LYS A 100 -10.38 0.26 -11.01
C LYS A 100 -11.03 -0.04 -12.37
N ILE A 101 -12.30 -0.43 -12.40
CA ILE A 101 -13.03 -0.66 -13.64
C ILE A 101 -13.20 0.64 -14.43
N LEU A 102 -13.54 1.75 -13.76
CA LEU A 102 -13.65 3.08 -14.40
C LEU A 102 -12.31 3.53 -15.02
N LEU A 103 -11.19 3.16 -14.42
CA LEU A 103 -9.85 3.50 -14.88
C LEU A 103 -9.23 2.44 -15.83
N SER A 104 -9.99 1.44 -16.28
CA SER A 104 -9.47 0.32 -17.09
C SER A 104 -8.80 0.72 -18.42
N HIS A 105 -9.08 1.91 -18.93
CA HIS A 105 -8.47 2.47 -20.15
C HIS A 105 -7.24 3.36 -19.88
N HIS A 106 -6.85 3.51 -18.62
CA HIS A 106 -5.68 4.27 -18.22
C HIS A 106 -4.48 3.35 -17.97
N SER A 107 -3.28 3.85 -18.20
CA SER A 107 -2.04 3.18 -17.74
C SER A 107 -1.98 3.30 -16.21
N LEU A 108 -2.64 2.37 -15.52
CA LEU A 108 -2.83 2.41 -14.09
C LEU A 108 -1.59 1.91 -13.36
N GLY A 109 -0.98 2.76 -12.52
CA GLY A 109 -0.03 2.39 -11.50
C GLY A 109 -0.78 1.99 -10.23
N TRP A 110 -0.63 2.78 -9.16
CA TRP A 110 -1.43 2.60 -7.96
C TRP A 110 -2.84 3.17 -8.11
N LEU A 111 -3.83 2.42 -7.62
CA LEU A 111 -5.14 2.95 -7.24
C LEU A 111 -5.35 2.66 -5.76
N CYS A 112 -5.37 3.67 -4.92
CA CYS A 112 -5.38 3.51 -3.48
C CYS A 112 -6.58 4.15 -2.81
N SER A 113 -7.09 3.49 -1.80
CA SER A 113 -8.07 4.08 -0.88
C SER A 113 -7.48 5.30 -0.18
N ARG A 114 -8.30 6.30 0.03
CA ARG A 114 -7.98 7.43 0.90
C ARG A 114 -8.14 7.06 2.38
N SER A 115 -7.50 7.81 3.25
CA SER A 115 -7.63 7.68 4.69
C SER A 115 -7.85 9.05 5.36
N ASP A 116 -7.98 9.05 6.66
CA ASP A 116 -8.18 10.25 7.46
C ASP A 116 -7.00 11.22 7.34
N TYR A 117 -7.26 12.37 6.73
CA TYR A 117 -6.29 13.43 6.55
C TYR A 117 -5.97 14.18 7.86
N VAL A 118 -6.90 14.25 8.79
CA VAL A 118 -6.79 15.08 9.99
C VAL A 118 -5.55 14.73 10.82
N ARG A 119 -5.12 13.49 10.74
CA ARG A 119 -3.92 12.99 11.44
C ARG A 119 -2.65 12.99 10.60
N GLY A 120 -2.73 13.37 9.32
CA GLY A 120 -1.58 13.32 8.39
C GLY A 120 -1.04 11.92 8.17
N LEU A 121 -1.88 10.90 8.26
CA LEU A 121 -1.50 9.49 8.20
C LEU A 121 -1.39 8.94 6.78
N GLN A 122 -1.72 9.74 5.79
CA GLN A 122 -1.55 9.36 4.39
C GLN A 122 -0.88 10.50 3.63
N ASN A 123 0.21 10.18 2.94
CA ASN A 123 0.88 11.13 2.08
C ASN A 123 0.24 11.10 0.69
N ILE A 124 -0.35 12.22 0.28
CA ILE A 124 -0.94 12.40 -1.05
C ILE A 124 -0.45 13.75 -1.55
N ARG A 125 0.26 13.78 -2.69
CA ARG A 125 0.78 15.03 -3.24
C ARG A 125 1.02 14.96 -4.75
N ASN A 126 1.06 16.13 -5.38
CA ASN A 126 1.53 16.30 -6.74
C ASN A 126 2.89 17.00 -6.75
N GLY A 127 3.70 16.62 -7.71
CA GLY A 127 5.06 17.11 -7.86
C GLY A 127 6.07 16.33 -7.01
N GLU A 128 7.32 16.46 -7.38
CA GLU A 128 8.43 15.76 -6.75
C GLU A 128 8.85 16.39 -5.42
N VAL A 129 8.52 17.66 -5.20
CA VAL A 129 8.85 18.39 -3.98
C VAL A 129 7.91 17.98 -2.86
N ARG A 130 8.45 17.67 -1.68
CA ARG A 130 7.71 17.14 -0.52
C ARG A 130 6.75 18.14 0.15
N ASN A 131 6.45 19.26 -0.46
CA ASN A 131 5.58 20.29 0.10
C ASN A 131 4.12 20.08 -0.34
N GLY A 132 3.24 19.88 0.61
CA GLY A 132 1.80 19.94 0.44
C GLY A 132 1.11 18.59 0.33
N ILE A 133 0.73 18.03 1.48
CA ILE A 133 -0.27 16.99 1.55
C ILE A 133 -1.58 17.58 1.00
N LYS A 134 -2.17 16.91 0.01
CA LYS A 134 -3.47 17.31 -0.53
C LYS A 134 -4.59 16.56 0.17
N PHE A 135 -5.59 17.31 0.58
CA PHE A 135 -6.87 16.75 0.93
C PHE A 135 -7.61 16.32 -0.33
N VAL A 136 -8.09 15.09 -0.37
CA VAL A 136 -8.89 14.56 -1.47
C VAL A 136 -10.35 14.55 -1.02
N GLU A 137 -11.20 15.26 -1.78
CA GLU A 137 -12.63 15.28 -1.52
C GLU A 137 -13.24 13.89 -1.64
N GLU A 138 -14.25 13.64 -0.84
CA GLU A 138 -15.07 12.43 -0.95
C GLU A 138 -15.72 12.36 -2.32
N ASN A 139 -15.95 11.15 -2.82
CA ASN A 139 -16.64 10.87 -4.08
C ASN A 139 -15.91 11.31 -5.37
N GLN A 140 -14.63 11.57 -5.33
CA GLN A 140 -13.84 11.85 -6.53
C GLN A 140 -12.66 10.89 -6.66
N ILE A 141 -12.42 10.39 -7.88
CA ILE A 141 -11.15 9.76 -8.25
C ILE A 141 -10.19 10.90 -8.54
N PHE A 142 -9.00 10.85 -7.94
CA PHE A 142 -8.03 11.91 -8.02
C PHE A 142 -6.67 11.37 -8.44
N GLN A 143 -6.07 11.93 -9.51
CA GLN A 143 -4.70 11.60 -9.90
C GLN A 143 -3.70 12.25 -8.94
N SER A 144 -2.74 11.47 -8.47
CA SER A 144 -1.68 11.93 -7.57
C SER A 144 -0.31 11.45 -8.06
N ASP A 145 0.72 12.26 -7.87
CA ASP A 145 2.08 11.86 -8.23
C ASP A 145 2.65 10.89 -7.20
N VAL A 146 2.34 11.15 -5.95
CA VAL A 146 2.76 10.33 -4.80
C VAL A 146 1.55 10.08 -3.91
N LEU A 147 1.46 8.86 -3.39
CA LEU A 147 0.47 8.43 -2.41
C LEU A 147 1.04 7.32 -1.53
N SER A 148 0.51 7.18 -0.33
CA SER A 148 0.80 6.03 0.53
C SER A 148 -0.22 4.93 0.27
N PRO A 149 0.19 3.74 -0.20
CA PRO A 149 -0.72 2.66 -0.58
C PRO A 149 -1.22 1.88 0.64
N LEU A 150 -2.08 2.50 1.45
CA LEU A 150 -2.63 1.90 2.67
C LEU A 150 -3.54 0.70 2.40
N PHE A 151 -4.36 0.80 1.34
CA PHE A 151 -5.18 -0.25 0.77
C PHE A 151 -5.30 0.06 -0.71
N GLY A 152 -4.39 -0.49 -1.50
CA GLY A 152 -4.23 -0.10 -2.91
C GLY A 152 -4.06 -1.29 -3.82
N ILE A 153 -4.68 -1.21 -5.01
CA ILE A 153 -4.54 -2.21 -6.07
C ILE A 153 -3.46 -1.79 -7.06
N ILE A 154 -2.67 -2.77 -7.49
CA ILE A 154 -1.62 -2.63 -8.50
C ILE A 154 -1.48 -3.91 -9.31
N SER A 155 -1.14 -3.78 -10.60
CA SER A 155 -0.81 -4.90 -11.46
C SER A 155 0.66 -5.29 -11.37
N ARG A 156 0.98 -6.53 -11.76
CA ARG A 156 2.36 -7.03 -11.87
C ARG A 156 3.19 -6.16 -12.82
N GLU A 157 2.61 -5.71 -13.92
CA GLU A 157 3.28 -4.92 -14.95
C GLU A 157 3.68 -3.53 -14.46
N ALA A 158 2.86 -2.95 -13.57
CA ALA A 158 3.11 -1.63 -13.01
C ALA A 158 3.99 -1.66 -11.75
N TRP A 159 4.16 -2.85 -11.14
CA TRP A 159 4.92 -2.98 -9.90
C TRP A 159 6.40 -2.69 -10.11
N ILE A 160 6.94 -1.86 -9.26
CA ILE A 160 8.38 -1.62 -9.07
C ILE A 160 8.69 -1.87 -7.60
N ASP A 161 9.77 -2.58 -7.31
CA ASP A 161 10.14 -2.92 -5.95
C ASP A 161 10.34 -1.68 -5.08
N TYR A 162 9.83 -1.74 -3.86
CA TYR A 162 10.14 -0.76 -2.83
C TYR A 162 11.64 -0.69 -2.56
N LYS A 163 12.12 0.49 -2.19
CA LYS A 163 13.50 0.62 -1.68
C LYS A 163 13.60 0.00 -0.28
N PRO A 164 14.78 -0.55 0.09
CA PRO A 164 14.98 -1.25 1.35
C PRO A 164 15.10 -0.29 2.53
N ILE A 165 14.07 0.50 2.76
CA ILE A 165 13.97 1.53 3.80
C ILE A 165 12.55 1.51 4.40
N ASN A 166 12.42 2.03 5.64
CA ASN A 166 11.13 2.09 6.32
C ASN A 166 10.29 3.30 5.88
N TRP A 167 10.91 4.43 5.59
CA TRP A 167 10.26 5.67 5.18
C TRP A 167 10.64 6.07 3.77
N TYR A 168 9.74 6.77 3.09
CA TYR A 168 9.89 7.24 1.70
C TYR A 168 9.96 6.15 0.62
N SER A 169 9.86 4.88 1.00
CA SER A 169 9.90 3.78 0.04
C SER A 169 8.73 3.83 -0.93
N ASP A 170 7.54 4.10 -0.41
CA ASP A 170 6.31 4.32 -1.17
C ASP A 170 6.37 5.59 -2.03
N ASP A 171 6.94 6.66 -1.50
CA ASP A 171 7.15 7.91 -2.25
C ASP A 171 8.03 7.68 -3.49
N ILE A 172 9.18 7.02 -3.29
CA ILE A 172 10.13 6.74 -4.38
C ILE A 172 9.49 5.80 -5.40
N GLN A 173 8.83 4.75 -4.95
CA GLN A 173 8.15 3.82 -5.85
C GLN A 173 7.09 4.51 -6.71
N CYS A 174 6.28 5.40 -6.12
CA CYS A 174 5.28 6.17 -6.86
C CYS A 174 5.91 6.99 -7.99
N LEU A 175 7.05 7.65 -7.74
CA LEU A 175 7.76 8.43 -8.75
C LEU A 175 8.36 7.53 -9.85
N GLU A 176 8.90 6.37 -9.49
CA GLU A 176 9.45 5.41 -10.46
C GLU A 176 8.35 4.80 -11.34
N ILE A 177 7.19 4.45 -10.75
CA ILE A 177 5.99 3.99 -11.48
C ILE A 177 5.56 5.05 -12.51
N ARG A 178 5.53 6.32 -12.11
CA ARG A 178 5.23 7.41 -13.05
C ARG A 178 6.28 7.57 -14.14
N ALA A 179 7.54 7.48 -13.80
CA ALA A 179 8.64 7.53 -14.78
C ALA A 179 8.57 6.35 -15.78
N ALA A 180 8.00 5.21 -15.38
CA ALA A 180 7.72 4.07 -16.25
C ALA A 180 6.44 4.25 -17.12
N GLY A 181 5.74 5.38 -17.02
CA GLY A 181 4.59 5.74 -17.86
C GLY A 181 3.23 5.36 -17.29
N TYR A 182 3.15 4.98 -16.02
CA TYR A 182 1.90 4.71 -15.32
C TYR A 182 1.44 5.94 -14.51
N ASN A 183 0.17 5.97 -14.15
CA ASN A 183 -0.43 7.03 -13.35
C ASN A 183 -0.99 6.48 -12.04
N ASN A 184 -0.75 7.19 -10.94
CA ASN A 184 -1.26 6.84 -9.63
C ASN A 184 -2.55 7.63 -9.33
N TYR A 185 -3.52 6.97 -8.71
CA TYR A 185 -4.83 7.55 -8.39
C TYR A 185 -5.23 7.26 -6.95
N VAL A 186 -5.90 8.22 -6.34
CA VAL A 186 -6.66 8.04 -5.11
C VAL A 186 -8.10 7.71 -5.48
N SER A 187 -8.61 6.63 -4.93
CA SER A 187 -9.96 6.12 -5.12
C SER A 187 -10.97 6.86 -4.23
N ARG A 188 -12.26 6.74 -4.58
CA ARG A 188 -13.39 7.08 -3.69
C ARG A 188 -13.44 6.17 -2.45
N SER A 189 -12.82 5.01 -2.51
CA SER A 189 -12.67 4.08 -1.40
C SER A 189 -12.02 4.75 -0.19
N TYR A 190 -12.47 4.39 1.01
CA TYR A 190 -11.94 4.89 2.27
C TYR A 190 -11.59 3.74 3.21
N VAL A 191 -10.44 3.86 3.87
CA VAL A 191 -10.05 2.99 4.98
C VAL A 191 -9.68 3.81 6.20
N HIS A 192 -9.99 3.31 7.38
CA HIS A 192 -9.51 3.93 8.61
C HIS A 192 -8.09 3.46 8.89
N HIS A 193 -7.14 4.38 9.02
CA HIS A 193 -5.73 4.09 9.30
C HIS A 193 -5.39 4.48 10.74
N VAL A 194 -5.03 3.49 11.55
CA VAL A 194 -4.67 3.71 12.96
C VAL A 194 -3.31 4.42 13.05
N GLY A 195 -2.39 4.07 12.16
CA GLY A 195 -1.11 4.72 11.95
C GLY A 195 0.00 4.29 12.92
N SER A 196 1.20 4.20 12.37
CA SER A 196 2.47 4.00 13.10
C SER A 196 2.53 2.79 14.05
N GLN A 197 1.71 1.77 13.83
CA GLN A 197 1.70 0.61 14.71
C GLN A 197 2.85 -0.36 14.41
N THR A 198 3.27 -0.46 13.17
CA THR A 198 4.31 -1.41 12.71
C THR A 198 5.70 -0.82 12.76
N VAL A 199 5.88 0.41 12.30
CA VAL A 199 7.19 1.09 12.21
C VAL A 199 7.61 1.68 13.56
N GLY A 200 6.68 1.78 14.51
CA GLY A 200 6.91 2.33 15.85
C GLY A 200 6.95 3.85 15.88
N MET A 201 7.12 4.38 17.10
CA MET A 201 7.07 5.83 17.35
C MET A 201 8.42 6.54 17.16
N ASP A 202 9.49 5.83 16.79
CA ASP A 202 10.81 6.46 16.57
C ASP A 202 10.90 7.05 15.16
N HIS A 203 10.06 8.06 14.92
CA HIS A 203 9.98 8.76 13.63
C HIS A 203 11.32 9.35 13.21
N GLN A 204 12.08 9.92 14.16
CA GLN A 204 13.34 10.58 13.84
C GLN A 204 14.43 9.59 13.41
N LYS A 205 14.49 8.41 14.03
CA LYS A 205 15.42 7.36 13.64
C LYS A 205 15.13 6.87 12.22
N ASN A 206 13.88 6.52 11.94
CA ASN A 206 13.46 6.04 10.62
C ASN A 206 13.69 7.10 9.52
N ASP A 207 13.41 8.37 9.82
CA ASP A 207 13.67 9.50 8.92
C ASP A 207 15.17 9.65 8.61
N ASN A 208 16.02 9.60 9.63
CA ASN A 208 17.47 9.72 9.47
C ASN A 208 18.08 8.54 8.71
N GLU A 209 17.65 7.33 8.99
CA GLU A 209 18.10 6.12 8.27
C GLU A 209 17.72 6.20 6.79
N ALA A 210 16.48 6.56 6.50
CA ALA A 210 16.02 6.71 5.14
C ALA A 210 16.74 7.83 4.37
N LYS A 211 16.92 8.99 4.98
CA LYS A 211 17.71 10.11 4.40
C LYS A 211 19.15 9.71 4.12
N THR A 212 19.77 8.97 5.03
CA THR A 212 21.13 8.47 4.84
C THR A 212 21.20 7.54 3.64
N TRP A 213 20.26 6.63 3.52
CA TRP A 213 20.19 5.71 2.40
C TRP A 213 19.94 6.44 1.07
N ILE A 214 18.96 7.37 1.04
CA ILE A 214 18.63 8.17 -0.16
C ILE A 214 19.84 8.98 -0.59
N LYS A 215 20.54 9.63 0.34
CA LYS A 215 21.75 10.41 0.05
C LYS A 215 22.86 9.55 -0.58
N ALA A 216 23.02 8.32 -0.11
CA ALA A 216 24.05 7.41 -0.61
C ALA A 216 23.71 6.78 -1.97
N ASN A 217 22.43 6.59 -2.29
CA ASN A 217 21.98 5.83 -3.46
C ASN A 217 21.27 6.66 -4.53
N MET A 218 20.72 7.84 -4.17
CA MET A 218 19.85 8.68 -5.02
C MET A 218 20.12 10.16 -4.72
N LEU A 219 21.36 10.62 -4.95
CA LEU A 219 21.83 11.95 -4.52
C LEU A 219 20.97 13.09 -5.08
N GLU A 220 20.59 13.03 -6.35
CA GLU A 220 19.77 14.07 -6.98
C GLU A 220 18.41 14.20 -6.28
N LEU A 221 17.79 13.05 -5.93
CA LEU A 221 16.54 13.03 -5.19
C LEU A 221 16.71 13.55 -3.76
N TYR A 222 17.84 13.23 -3.12
CA TYR A 222 18.16 13.75 -1.79
C TYR A 222 18.28 15.28 -1.81
N GLU A 223 18.98 15.83 -2.78
CA GLU A 223 19.12 17.29 -2.95
C GLU A 223 17.77 17.95 -3.22
N LEU A 224 16.93 17.35 -4.07
CA LEU A 224 15.60 17.86 -4.36
C LEU A 224 14.68 17.89 -3.12
N TRP A 225 14.79 16.88 -2.25
CA TRP A 225 13.85 16.71 -1.13
C TRP A 225 14.29 17.34 0.18
N PHE A 226 15.59 17.45 0.41
CA PHE A 226 16.15 17.73 1.75
C PHE A 226 17.21 18.85 1.78
N SER A 227 17.48 19.53 0.66
CA SER A 227 18.44 20.67 0.60
C SER A 227 17.83 22.02 0.86
#